data_46cee485ff0588dbb22536b1d1d813c5
#
_entry.id   46cee485ff0588dbb22536b1d1d813c5
#
_cell.length_a   1.000
_cell.length_b   1.000
_cell.length_c   1.000
_cell.angle_alpha   90.00
_cell.angle_beta   90.00
_cell.angle_gamma   90.00
#
_symmetry.space_group_name_H-M   'P 1'
#
loop_
_entity.id
_entity.type
_entity.pdbx_description
1 polymer ?
#
loop_
_entity_poly.entity_id
_entity_poly.type
_entity_poly.pdbx_seq_one_letter_code
_entity_poly.pdbx_strand_id
1 'polypeptide(L)'
;MLWKLLVKYLRPYWRLLTAVVVFQLAQSIASLYLPTLNADIIDQGVATGDTGYILRTGGLMLLITLAQIICSIIAVYFGAKSAMALGRDLRGAVFTRVGEFSEQEVTRFGAASLITRSTNDVQQVQMLVLMTSTLMVSAPILSIGGVIMAIRQDVQLSWLIAVSVPVLLIAVGLIIVRMIPLFRTMQVKIDTVNRVLREQLTGIRVIRAFVREDRETARFAVANEDVTDVALRAGRLMALMFPIVMLVLNVSSVAVIWFGAFRIQDGSMQVGTLIAFLSYLMQILMAVMMATFMAVMIPRATVSADRIGEVLATPSSVRPPQNPVNATVGHGELELLDVGFEYPGAAQPVLSNVSFLARSGETTAIIGSTGSGKTTLINLIPRLFDTTSGTVLVDGVGVRELNPDLLWGHIGLVPQKPYLFSGTVRSNLLYGKPDATEAELWQALTIAQAKDFVEEMPEGLDAPISQGGTNVSGGQRQRLAIARALVKRPEIYIFDDSFSALDLATDARLRAALKVGTDGATMIIVAQRVSTIIDADQILVLEDGRIVGRGTHEELLDTNTTYQEIVSSQLTAEEAA
;
A
#
# COMPACT_ATOMS: atom_id res chain seq x y z
N MET A 1 4.52 15.19 9.32
CA MET A 1 3.58 14.06 9.56
C MET A 1 4.19 12.94 10.42
N LEU A 2 5.46 12.54 10.17
CA LEU A 2 6.16 11.45 10.87
C LEU A 2 6.00 11.51 12.41
N TRP A 3 6.33 12.64 13.04
CA TRP A 3 6.23 12.78 14.51
C TRP A 3 4.83 12.53 15.06
N LYS A 4 3.80 13.08 14.40
CA LYS A 4 2.39 12.87 14.82
C LYS A 4 1.99 11.39 14.73
N LEU A 5 2.44 10.72 13.69
CA LEU A 5 2.19 9.30 13.46
C LEU A 5 2.92 8.43 14.51
N LEU A 6 4.20 8.71 14.76
CA LEU A 6 4.97 7.99 15.79
C LEU A 6 4.37 8.17 17.18
N VAL A 7 4.03 9.39 17.58
CA VAL A 7 3.43 9.66 18.89
C VAL A 7 2.08 8.92 19.03
N LYS A 8 1.23 8.96 18.00
CA LYS A 8 -0.08 8.28 18.04
C LYS A 8 0.05 6.77 18.21
N TYR A 9 0.89 6.13 17.41
CA TYR A 9 0.97 4.67 17.34
C TYR A 9 2.00 4.04 18.27
N LEU A 10 3.00 4.80 18.79
CA LEU A 10 3.94 4.30 19.80
C LEU A 10 3.47 4.55 21.24
N ARG A 11 2.53 5.45 21.46
CA ARG A 11 1.99 5.73 22.81
C ARG A 11 1.52 4.49 23.57
N PRO A 12 0.84 3.51 22.96
CA PRO A 12 0.47 2.27 23.66
C PRO A 12 1.66 1.44 24.14
N TYR A 13 2.82 1.61 23.49
CA TYR A 13 4.05 0.84 23.74
C TYR A 13 5.09 1.58 24.57
N TRP A 14 4.70 2.68 25.26
CA TRP A 14 5.62 3.51 26.04
C TRP A 14 6.44 2.71 27.06
N ARG A 15 5.86 1.67 27.70
CA ARG A 15 6.56 0.80 28.65
C ARG A 15 7.70 0.03 27.99
N LEU A 16 7.50 -0.45 26.78
CA LEU A 16 8.54 -1.14 26.01
C LEU A 16 9.65 -0.16 25.61
N LEU A 17 9.28 1.03 25.17
CA LEU A 17 10.25 2.08 24.81
C LEU A 17 11.06 2.54 26.02
N THR A 18 10.44 2.69 27.18
CA THR A 18 11.15 2.99 28.43
C THR A 18 12.13 1.87 28.78
N ALA A 19 11.73 0.61 28.65
CA ALA A 19 12.64 -0.52 28.85
C ALA A 19 13.82 -0.46 27.87
N VAL A 20 13.59 -0.15 26.59
CA VAL A 20 14.67 0.04 25.61
C VAL A 20 15.67 1.09 26.10
N VAL A 21 15.20 2.27 26.50
CA VAL A 21 16.07 3.36 26.95
C VAL A 21 16.87 2.96 28.20
N VAL A 22 16.22 2.32 29.18
CA VAL A 22 16.88 1.87 30.42
C VAL A 22 17.96 0.83 30.13
N PHE A 23 17.66 -0.21 29.34
CA PHE A 23 18.62 -1.25 29.03
C PHE A 23 19.72 -0.77 28.07
N GLN A 24 19.42 0.15 27.14
CA GLN A 24 20.45 0.79 26.31
C GLN A 24 21.39 1.69 27.13
N LEU A 25 20.84 2.42 28.11
CA LEU A 25 21.65 3.22 29.04
C LEU A 25 22.56 2.32 29.87
N ALA A 26 22.02 1.25 30.46
CA ALA A 26 22.79 0.29 31.25
C ALA A 26 23.92 -0.37 30.41
N GLN A 27 23.59 -0.82 29.20
CA GLN A 27 24.54 -1.39 28.24
C GLN A 27 25.62 -0.39 27.85
N SER A 28 25.26 0.88 27.57
CA SER A 28 26.23 1.91 27.18
C SER A 28 27.15 2.31 28.34
N ILE A 29 26.61 2.42 29.56
CA ILE A 29 27.43 2.67 30.77
C ILE A 29 28.42 1.53 30.99
N ALA A 30 27.97 0.26 30.90
CA ALA A 30 28.84 -0.90 31.00
C ALA A 30 29.95 -0.86 29.94
N SER A 31 29.61 -0.53 28.68
CA SER A 31 30.56 -0.37 27.57
C SER A 31 31.61 0.71 27.84
N LEU A 32 31.19 1.85 28.42
CA LEU A 32 32.08 2.96 28.77
C LEU A 32 32.97 2.66 29.99
N TYR A 33 32.60 1.74 30.87
CA TYR A 33 33.37 1.40 32.05
C TYR A 33 34.51 0.39 31.75
N LEU A 34 34.34 -0.47 30.73
CA LEU A 34 35.34 -1.50 30.38
C LEU A 34 36.74 -0.95 30.06
N PRO A 35 36.92 0.16 29.27
CA PRO A 35 38.25 0.71 29.04
C PRO A 35 38.97 1.19 30.30
N THR A 36 38.23 1.70 31.31
CA THR A 36 38.84 2.09 32.61
C THR A 36 39.36 0.87 33.32
N LEU A 37 38.59 -0.21 33.43
CA LEU A 37 39.06 -1.46 34.06
C LEU A 37 40.25 -2.07 33.32
N ASN A 38 40.28 -1.95 31.98
CA ASN A 38 41.43 -2.38 31.21
C ASN A 38 42.68 -1.56 31.53
N ALA A 39 42.55 -0.24 31.71
CA ALA A 39 43.62 0.63 32.17
C ALA A 39 44.15 0.18 33.55
N ASP A 40 43.23 -0.05 34.50
CA ASP A 40 43.58 -0.51 35.85
C ASP A 40 44.35 -1.87 35.84
N ILE A 41 43.94 -2.81 34.98
CA ILE A 41 44.68 -4.07 34.80
C ILE A 41 46.10 -3.80 34.30
N ILE A 42 46.30 -2.89 33.37
CA ILE A 42 47.62 -2.59 32.81
C ILE A 42 48.48 -1.89 33.85
N ASP A 43 47.94 -0.83 34.48
CA ASP A 43 48.71 0.04 35.36
C ASP A 43 48.97 -0.55 36.74
N GLN A 44 47.99 -1.30 37.31
CA GLN A 44 48.11 -1.87 38.67
C GLN A 44 48.38 -3.39 38.68
N GLY A 45 48.11 -4.09 37.57
CA GLY A 45 48.33 -5.53 37.48
C GLY A 45 49.60 -5.86 36.69
N VAL A 46 49.64 -5.46 35.40
CA VAL A 46 50.76 -5.85 34.51
C VAL A 46 52.04 -5.10 34.89
N ALA A 47 51.96 -3.79 35.10
CA ALA A 47 53.14 -2.96 35.43
C ALA A 47 53.77 -3.32 36.78
N THR A 48 52.98 -3.82 37.74
CA THR A 48 53.44 -4.23 39.07
C THR A 48 53.70 -5.73 39.21
N GLY A 49 53.29 -6.54 38.22
CA GLY A 49 53.37 -8.01 38.23
C GLY A 49 52.35 -8.69 39.15
N ASP A 50 51.29 -7.99 39.60
CA ASP A 50 50.24 -8.55 40.46
C ASP A 50 49.21 -9.36 39.66
N THR A 51 49.47 -10.67 39.53
CA THR A 51 48.57 -11.61 38.84
C THR A 51 47.23 -11.79 39.56
N GLY A 52 47.19 -11.58 40.90
CA GLY A 52 45.97 -11.65 41.69
C GLY A 52 44.99 -10.51 41.33
N TYR A 53 45.55 -9.30 41.18
CA TYR A 53 44.78 -8.14 40.72
C TYR A 53 44.23 -8.32 39.29
N ILE A 54 45.10 -8.85 38.38
CA ILE A 54 44.69 -9.13 36.98
C ILE A 54 43.51 -10.10 36.96
N LEU A 55 43.56 -11.21 37.72
CA LEU A 55 42.50 -12.20 37.74
C LEU A 55 41.18 -11.66 38.34
N ARG A 56 41.24 -10.86 39.39
CA ARG A 56 40.05 -10.25 40.02
C ARG A 56 39.38 -9.23 39.09
N THR A 57 40.16 -8.29 38.55
CA THR A 57 39.67 -7.25 37.68
C THR A 57 39.22 -7.82 36.34
N GLY A 58 39.93 -8.82 35.78
CA GLY A 58 39.53 -9.56 34.60
C GLY A 58 38.21 -10.32 34.79
N GLY A 59 38.02 -10.95 35.98
CA GLY A 59 36.75 -11.57 36.36
C GLY A 59 35.58 -10.54 36.43
N LEU A 60 35.84 -9.35 37.00
CA LEU A 60 34.87 -8.26 37.02
C LEU A 60 34.54 -7.76 35.61
N MET A 61 35.54 -7.60 34.73
CA MET A 61 35.32 -7.25 33.31
C MET A 61 34.43 -8.25 32.59
N LEU A 62 34.64 -9.55 32.82
CA LEU A 62 33.78 -10.60 32.24
C LEU A 62 32.33 -10.50 32.73
N LEU A 63 32.13 -10.25 34.02
CA LEU A 63 30.79 -10.04 34.60
C LEU A 63 30.10 -8.82 33.99
N ILE A 64 30.80 -7.70 33.87
CA ILE A 64 30.26 -6.47 33.25
C ILE A 64 29.97 -6.70 31.78
N THR A 65 30.83 -7.39 31.04
CA THR A 65 30.61 -7.74 29.64
C THR A 65 29.39 -8.65 29.48
N LEU A 66 29.21 -9.62 30.36
CA LEU A 66 28.02 -10.47 30.36
C LEU A 66 26.74 -9.66 30.62
N ALA A 67 26.79 -8.79 31.63
CA ALA A 67 25.67 -7.88 31.94
C ALA A 67 25.36 -6.95 30.75
N GLN A 68 26.39 -6.39 30.09
CA GLN A 68 26.27 -5.58 28.89
C GLN A 68 25.58 -6.34 27.76
N ILE A 69 25.97 -7.58 27.49
CA ILE A 69 25.36 -8.41 26.42
C ILE A 69 23.91 -8.72 26.76
N ILE A 70 23.58 -9.08 28.01
CA ILE A 70 22.22 -9.34 28.46
C ILE A 70 21.34 -8.08 28.27
N CYS A 71 21.84 -6.92 28.74
CA CYS A 71 21.12 -5.66 28.56
C CYS A 71 20.90 -5.32 27.08
N SER A 72 21.90 -5.55 26.23
CA SER A 72 21.80 -5.33 24.78
C SER A 72 20.73 -6.22 24.15
N ILE A 73 20.72 -7.52 24.46
CA ILE A 73 19.71 -8.47 23.95
C ILE A 73 18.31 -8.04 24.36
N ILE A 74 18.12 -7.67 25.63
CA ILE A 74 16.83 -7.21 26.15
C ILE A 74 16.37 -5.91 25.45
N ALA A 75 17.29 -4.95 25.29
CA ALA A 75 17.01 -3.69 24.62
C ALA A 75 16.58 -3.90 23.15
N VAL A 76 17.34 -4.74 22.41
CA VAL A 76 17.01 -5.08 21.02
C VAL A 76 15.67 -5.82 20.93
N TYR A 77 15.41 -6.76 21.84
CA TYR A 77 14.13 -7.49 21.88
C TYR A 77 12.94 -6.55 22.06
N PHE A 78 12.98 -5.65 23.04
CA PHE A 78 11.89 -4.69 23.27
C PHE A 78 11.79 -3.65 22.15
N GLY A 79 12.93 -3.22 21.59
CA GLY A 79 12.98 -2.34 20.42
C GLY A 79 12.32 -2.97 19.19
N ALA A 80 12.66 -4.21 18.89
CA ALA A 80 12.07 -4.96 17.79
C ALA A 80 10.57 -5.20 18.02
N LYS A 81 10.18 -5.60 19.24
CA LYS A 81 8.77 -5.83 19.58
C LYS A 81 7.92 -4.57 19.39
N SER A 82 8.41 -3.40 19.82
CA SER A 82 7.69 -2.14 19.64
C SER A 82 7.63 -1.69 18.18
N ALA A 83 8.71 -1.87 17.41
CA ALA A 83 8.74 -1.54 16.00
C ALA A 83 7.82 -2.44 15.16
N MET A 84 7.79 -3.76 15.45
CA MET A 84 6.90 -4.71 14.77
C MET A 84 5.43 -4.46 15.11
N ALA A 85 5.13 -4.13 16.37
CA ALA A 85 3.79 -3.76 16.80
C ALA A 85 3.29 -2.49 16.13
N LEU A 86 4.14 -1.45 16.03
CA LEU A 86 3.83 -0.25 15.24
C LEU A 86 3.49 -0.59 13.79
N GLY A 87 4.31 -1.42 13.15
CA GLY A 87 4.08 -1.84 11.76
C GLY A 87 2.75 -2.57 11.58
N ARG A 88 2.41 -3.48 12.51
CA ARG A 88 1.12 -4.16 12.54
C ARG A 88 -0.04 -3.17 12.64
N ASP A 89 0.02 -2.26 13.59
CA ASP A 89 -1.08 -1.32 13.88
C ASP A 89 -1.25 -0.30 12.73
N LEU A 90 -0.16 0.14 12.10
CA LEU A 90 -0.21 1.00 10.92
C LEU A 90 -0.85 0.28 9.72
N ARG A 91 -0.44 -0.97 9.46
CA ARG A 91 -1.05 -1.76 8.38
C ARG A 91 -2.54 -1.97 8.62
N GLY A 92 -2.92 -2.33 9.84
CA GLY A 92 -4.33 -2.47 10.22
C GLY A 92 -5.11 -1.17 10.01
N ALA A 93 -4.58 -0.04 10.47
CA ALA A 93 -5.23 1.26 10.32
C ALA A 93 -5.38 1.69 8.84
N VAL A 94 -4.35 1.48 8.02
CA VAL A 94 -4.41 1.77 6.59
C VAL A 94 -5.42 0.85 5.90
N PHE A 95 -5.41 -0.44 6.22
CA PHE A 95 -6.36 -1.42 5.65
C PHE A 95 -7.81 -1.06 5.98
N THR A 96 -8.10 -0.77 7.25
CA THR A 96 -9.45 -0.35 7.68
C THR A 96 -9.87 0.93 6.97
N ARG A 97 -8.95 1.92 6.87
CA ARG A 97 -9.26 3.19 6.20
C ARG A 97 -9.53 3.03 4.71
N VAL A 98 -8.74 2.19 4.02
CA VAL A 98 -8.96 1.88 2.60
C VAL A 98 -10.28 1.13 2.39
N GLY A 99 -10.68 0.27 3.34
CA GLY A 99 -11.98 -0.41 3.30
C GLY A 99 -13.19 0.54 3.46
N GLU A 100 -12.98 1.74 4.05
CA GLU A 100 -14.00 2.79 4.16
C GLU A 100 -14.07 3.71 2.91
N PHE A 101 -13.11 3.61 1.99
CA PHE A 101 -13.04 4.45 0.80
C PHE A 101 -14.15 4.09 -0.20
N SER A 102 -14.65 5.11 -0.87
CA SER A 102 -15.46 4.94 -2.07
C SER A 102 -14.56 4.62 -3.28
N GLU A 103 -15.13 4.28 -4.39
CA GLU A 103 -14.41 4.05 -5.64
C GLU A 103 -13.62 5.30 -6.08
N GLN A 104 -14.09 6.49 -5.71
CA GLN A 104 -13.41 7.76 -5.99
C GLN A 104 -12.03 7.83 -5.36
N GLU A 105 -11.91 7.54 -4.06
CA GLU A 105 -10.62 7.57 -3.37
C GLU A 105 -9.71 6.44 -3.87
N VAL A 106 -10.25 5.25 -4.09
CA VAL A 106 -9.49 4.11 -4.64
C VAL A 106 -8.92 4.46 -6.02
N THR A 107 -9.70 5.09 -6.88
CA THR A 107 -9.26 5.55 -8.21
C THR A 107 -8.22 6.66 -8.10
N ARG A 108 -8.44 7.65 -7.21
CA ARG A 108 -7.51 8.77 -6.97
C ARG A 108 -6.13 8.30 -6.52
N PHE A 109 -6.06 7.40 -5.57
CA PHE A 109 -4.79 6.87 -5.06
C PHE A 109 -4.18 5.82 -5.96
N GLY A 110 -5.01 5.01 -6.61
CA GLY A 110 -4.65 3.85 -7.38
C GLY A 110 -4.27 2.64 -6.51
N ALA A 111 -4.73 1.44 -6.88
CA ALA A 111 -4.53 0.21 -6.11
C ALA A 111 -3.04 -0.09 -5.84
N ALA A 112 -2.17 0.06 -6.83
CA ALA A 112 -0.72 -0.18 -6.68
C ALA A 112 -0.09 0.76 -5.65
N SER A 113 -0.51 2.04 -5.61
CA SER A 113 -0.03 3.01 -4.62
C SER A 113 -0.52 2.68 -3.21
N LEU A 114 -1.79 2.29 -3.05
CA LEU A 114 -2.35 1.88 -1.75
C LEU A 114 -1.65 0.63 -1.20
N ILE A 115 -1.35 -0.36 -2.05
CA ILE A 115 -0.55 -1.54 -1.68
C ILE A 115 0.83 -1.12 -1.19
N THR A 116 1.53 -0.26 -1.96
CA THR A 116 2.87 0.22 -1.58
C THR A 116 2.87 0.98 -0.25
N ARG A 117 1.84 1.80 0.00
CA ARG A 117 1.67 2.55 1.26
C ARG A 117 1.39 1.62 2.44
N SER A 118 0.65 0.52 2.22
CA SER A 118 0.35 -0.49 3.25
C SER A 118 1.53 -1.42 3.56
N THR A 119 2.46 -1.59 2.63
CA THR A 119 3.59 -2.53 2.74
C THR A 119 4.92 -1.78 2.90
N ASN A 120 5.49 -1.29 1.82
CA ASN A 120 6.83 -0.71 1.80
C ASN A 120 6.94 0.56 2.66
N ASP A 121 5.96 1.48 2.58
CA ASP A 121 6.01 2.73 3.35
C ASP A 121 5.90 2.45 4.85
N VAL A 122 5.02 1.52 5.26
CA VAL A 122 4.95 1.07 6.66
C VAL A 122 6.26 0.44 7.10
N GLN A 123 6.90 -0.39 6.24
CA GLN A 123 8.19 -1.00 6.54
C GLN A 123 9.30 0.04 6.73
N GLN A 124 9.33 1.14 5.95
CA GLN A 124 10.31 2.22 6.13
C GLN A 124 10.16 2.90 7.50
N VAL A 125 8.93 3.21 7.91
CA VAL A 125 8.66 3.80 9.24
C VAL A 125 9.00 2.82 10.35
N GLN A 126 8.65 1.54 10.21
CA GLN A 126 8.98 0.46 11.14
C GLN A 126 10.50 0.29 11.29
N MET A 127 11.25 0.32 10.18
CA MET A 127 12.71 0.19 10.18
C MET A 127 13.37 1.39 10.87
N LEU A 128 12.85 2.61 10.66
CA LEU A 128 13.34 3.79 11.38
C LEU A 128 13.19 3.60 12.89
N VAL A 129 12.03 3.14 13.37
CA VAL A 129 11.79 2.93 14.82
C VAL A 129 12.72 1.85 15.37
N LEU A 130 12.91 0.75 14.63
CA LEU A 130 13.83 -0.32 15.03
C LEU A 130 15.26 0.21 15.15
N MET A 131 15.76 0.90 14.13
CA MET A 131 17.12 1.45 14.12
C MET A 131 17.30 2.56 15.16
N THR A 132 16.27 3.41 15.36
CA THR A 132 16.29 4.42 16.43
C THR A 132 16.42 3.75 17.80
N SER A 133 15.64 2.72 18.06
CA SER A 133 15.64 1.99 19.33
C SER A 133 16.97 1.26 19.60
N THR A 134 17.66 0.82 18.56
CA THR A 134 18.89 0.03 18.72
C THR A 134 20.16 0.87 18.62
N LEU A 135 20.22 1.82 17.69
CA LEU A 135 21.45 2.58 17.40
C LEU A 135 21.37 4.04 17.85
N MET A 136 20.27 4.73 17.62
CA MET A 136 20.17 6.16 17.88
C MET A 136 20.09 6.50 19.38
N VAL A 137 19.57 5.59 20.20
CA VAL A 137 19.55 5.77 21.66
C VAL A 137 20.94 5.60 22.25
N SER A 138 21.74 4.62 21.78
CA SER A 138 23.08 4.38 22.29
C SER A 138 24.12 5.41 21.79
N ALA A 139 23.99 5.92 20.57
CA ALA A 139 25.00 6.81 19.98
C ALA A 139 25.25 8.10 20.79
N PRO A 140 24.24 8.89 21.22
CA PRO A 140 24.45 10.06 22.08
C PRO A 140 25.06 9.67 23.45
N ILE A 141 24.63 8.54 24.03
CA ILE A 141 25.13 8.09 25.33
C ILE A 141 26.61 7.74 25.22
N LEU A 142 27.01 6.99 24.19
CA LEU A 142 28.41 6.63 23.95
C LEU A 142 29.25 7.84 23.57
N SER A 143 28.73 8.80 22.78
CA SER A 143 29.47 9.99 22.41
C SER A 143 29.69 10.91 23.62
N ILE A 144 28.62 11.28 24.32
CA ILE A 144 28.69 12.19 25.48
C ILE A 144 29.43 11.50 26.63
N GLY A 145 29.04 10.26 26.95
CA GLY A 145 29.67 9.47 28.01
C GLY A 145 31.15 9.20 27.71
N GLY A 146 31.49 8.88 26.46
CA GLY A 146 32.88 8.70 26.02
C GLY A 146 33.73 9.96 26.18
N VAL A 147 33.21 11.13 25.84
CA VAL A 147 33.88 12.42 26.07
C VAL A 147 34.08 12.67 27.57
N ILE A 148 33.08 12.44 28.41
CA ILE A 148 33.18 12.59 29.86
C ILE A 148 34.26 11.64 30.43
N MET A 149 34.27 10.38 30.00
CA MET A 149 35.24 9.38 30.46
C MET A 149 36.65 9.72 29.98
N ALA A 150 36.81 10.19 28.74
CA ALA A 150 38.12 10.62 28.22
C ALA A 150 38.68 11.83 28.99
N ILE A 151 37.82 12.84 29.30
CA ILE A 151 38.21 14.00 30.13
C ILE A 151 38.64 13.56 31.54
N ARG A 152 37.96 12.54 32.12
CA ARG A 152 38.33 11.99 33.41
C ARG A 152 39.69 11.25 33.40
N GLN A 153 40.04 10.68 32.25
CA GLN A 153 41.34 10.02 32.08
C GLN A 153 42.48 11.04 31.95
N ASP A 154 42.30 12.02 31.05
CA ASP A 154 43.27 13.10 30.86
C ASP A 154 42.63 14.33 30.21
N VAL A 155 42.58 15.46 30.97
CA VAL A 155 42.02 16.72 30.51
C VAL A 155 42.83 17.33 29.37
N GLN A 156 44.18 17.21 29.48
CA GLN A 156 45.09 17.87 28.52
C GLN A 156 45.08 17.15 27.16
N LEU A 157 44.87 15.82 27.10
CA LEU A 157 44.73 15.09 25.85
C LEU A 157 43.33 15.24 25.20
N SER A 158 42.33 15.70 25.96
CA SER A 158 40.94 15.76 25.49
C SER A 158 40.70 16.77 24.35
N TRP A 159 41.61 17.74 24.12
CA TRP A 159 41.54 18.63 22.96
C TRP A 159 41.61 17.87 21.61
N LEU A 160 42.31 16.70 21.60
CA LEU A 160 42.35 15.83 20.42
C LEU A 160 40.96 15.33 20.01
N ILE A 161 40.10 15.01 20.99
CA ILE A 161 38.71 14.63 20.73
C ILE A 161 37.94 15.83 20.19
N ALA A 162 38.15 17.02 20.79
CA ALA A 162 37.52 18.29 20.33
C ALA A 162 37.92 18.66 18.89
N VAL A 163 39.04 18.17 18.38
CA VAL A 163 39.45 18.33 16.98
C VAL A 163 38.97 17.17 16.11
N SER A 164 39.16 15.94 16.56
CA SER A 164 38.87 14.74 15.75
C SER A 164 37.38 14.59 15.42
N VAL A 165 36.50 14.89 16.38
CA VAL A 165 35.04 14.77 16.17
C VAL A 165 34.52 15.74 15.10
N PRO A 166 34.80 17.06 15.17
CA PRO A 166 34.44 18.00 14.10
C PRO A 166 35.07 17.66 12.75
N VAL A 167 36.34 17.24 12.71
CA VAL A 167 36.99 16.82 11.46
C VAL A 167 36.25 15.63 10.84
N LEU A 168 35.87 14.62 11.63
CA LEU A 168 35.07 13.49 11.16
C LEU A 168 33.71 13.94 10.64
N LEU A 169 32.99 14.77 11.40
CA LEU A 169 31.67 15.29 11.00
C LEU A 169 31.73 16.08 9.69
N ILE A 170 32.74 16.94 9.53
CA ILE A 170 32.94 17.73 8.30
C ILE A 170 33.28 16.78 7.13
N ALA A 171 34.21 15.85 7.32
CA ALA A 171 34.63 14.93 6.27
C ALA A 171 33.47 14.06 5.76
N VAL A 172 32.74 13.41 6.69
CA VAL A 172 31.60 12.57 6.36
C VAL A 172 30.44 13.42 5.83
N GLY A 173 30.17 14.57 6.43
CA GLY A 173 29.14 15.52 6.00
C GLY A 173 29.34 16.01 4.56
N LEU A 174 30.56 16.33 4.16
CA LEU A 174 30.93 16.71 2.78
C LEU A 174 30.61 15.60 1.78
N ILE A 175 30.91 14.35 2.13
CA ILE A 175 30.58 13.18 1.29
C ILE A 175 29.07 13.06 1.13
N ILE A 176 28.32 13.12 2.23
CA ILE A 176 26.86 12.98 2.22
C ILE A 176 26.20 14.07 1.41
N VAL A 177 26.59 15.33 1.60
CA VAL A 177 26.04 16.47 0.85
C VAL A 177 26.25 16.31 -0.66
N ARG A 178 27.40 15.79 -1.09
CA ARG A 178 27.67 15.50 -2.51
C ARG A 178 26.95 14.25 -3.02
N MET A 179 26.68 13.30 -2.17
CA MET A 179 26.03 12.04 -2.53
C MET A 179 24.51 12.18 -2.70
N ILE A 180 23.85 13.04 -1.91
CA ILE A 180 22.40 13.28 -1.98
C ILE A 180 21.90 13.63 -3.39
N PRO A 181 22.47 14.61 -4.13
CA PRO A 181 22.02 14.95 -5.48
C PRO A 181 22.23 13.78 -6.47
N LEU A 182 23.32 13.01 -6.31
CA LEU A 182 23.56 11.84 -7.16
C LEU A 182 22.49 10.78 -6.95
N PHE A 183 22.06 10.49 -5.72
CA PHE A 183 20.97 9.56 -5.46
C PHE A 183 19.63 10.03 -6.04
N ARG A 184 19.35 11.34 -6.00
CA ARG A 184 18.16 11.91 -6.64
C ARG A 184 18.21 11.72 -8.16
N THR A 185 19.35 12.04 -8.79
CA THR A 185 19.55 11.84 -10.23
C THR A 185 19.46 10.35 -10.59
N MET A 186 20.06 9.46 -9.80
CA MET A 186 19.97 8.02 -10.00
C MET A 186 18.53 7.54 -9.99
N GLN A 187 17.69 8.03 -9.06
CA GLN A 187 16.27 7.68 -9.04
C GLN A 187 15.56 8.07 -10.34
N VAL A 188 15.77 9.30 -10.83
CA VAL A 188 15.18 9.76 -12.11
C VAL A 188 15.62 8.86 -13.28
N LYS A 189 16.90 8.43 -13.30
CA LYS A 189 17.41 7.55 -14.34
C LYS A 189 16.84 6.12 -14.23
N ILE A 190 16.68 5.60 -13.02
CA ILE A 190 15.99 4.33 -12.77
C ILE A 190 14.52 4.40 -13.24
N ASP A 191 13.82 5.50 -12.99
CA ASP A 191 12.45 5.70 -13.47
C ASP A 191 12.38 5.69 -15.01
N THR A 192 13.42 6.21 -15.68
CA THR A 192 13.54 6.13 -17.15
C THR A 192 13.74 4.69 -17.62
N VAL A 193 14.60 3.90 -16.98
CA VAL A 193 14.77 2.47 -17.28
C VAL A 193 13.46 1.72 -17.08
N ASN A 194 12.77 1.94 -15.96
CA ASN A 194 11.49 1.32 -15.66
C ASN A 194 10.41 1.67 -16.71
N ARG A 195 10.41 2.90 -17.20
CA ARG A 195 9.52 3.34 -18.28
C ARG A 195 9.81 2.59 -19.57
N VAL A 196 11.08 2.53 -20.00
CA VAL A 196 11.49 1.82 -21.22
C VAL A 196 11.11 0.33 -21.13
N LEU A 197 11.39 -0.32 -19.99
CA LEU A 197 11.02 -1.73 -19.76
C LEU A 197 9.49 -1.94 -19.80
N ARG A 198 8.73 -1.05 -19.18
CA ARG A 198 7.25 -1.14 -19.20
C ARG A 198 6.70 -0.98 -20.60
N GLU A 199 7.20 -0.01 -21.36
CA GLU A 199 6.82 0.19 -22.77
C GLU A 199 7.17 -1.03 -23.62
N GLN A 200 8.36 -1.61 -23.43
CA GLN A 200 8.77 -2.83 -24.12
C GLN A 200 7.88 -4.04 -23.78
N LEU A 201 7.63 -4.28 -22.51
CA LEU A 201 6.79 -5.42 -22.07
C LEU A 201 5.34 -5.27 -22.53
N THR A 202 4.78 -4.08 -22.40
CA THR A 202 3.39 -3.81 -22.81
C THR A 202 3.25 -3.80 -24.33
N GLY A 203 4.24 -3.22 -25.03
CA GLY A 203 4.28 -3.06 -26.48
C GLY A 203 4.94 -4.20 -27.24
N ILE A 204 5.29 -5.33 -26.61
CA ILE A 204 6.10 -6.39 -27.22
C ILE A 204 5.54 -6.90 -28.55
N ARG A 205 4.21 -6.98 -28.68
CA ARG A 205 3.55 -7.40 -29.92
C ARG A 205 3.79 -6.39 -31.06
N VAL A 206 3.76 -5.09 -30.72
CA VAL A 206 4.00 -4.01 -31.69
C VAL A 206 5.46 -4.01 -32.11
N ILE A 207 6.40 -4.11 -31.17
CA ILE A 207 7.84 -4.16 -31.43
C ILE A 207 8.16 -5.30 -32.40
N ARG A 208 7.63 -6.50 -32.14
CA ARG A 208 7.83 -7.68 -33.01
C ARG A 208 7.15 -7.55 -34.37
N ALA A 209 5.91 -7.02 -34.41
CA ALA A 209 5.18 -6.83 -35.66
C ALA A 209 5.90 -5.85 -36.61
N PHE A 210 6.62 -4.87 -36.06
CA PHE A 210 7.34 -3.87 -36.82
C PHE A 210 8.85 -4.12 -36.90
N VAL A 211 9.35 -5.25 -36.36
CA VAL A 211 10.79 -5.64 -36.34
C VAL A 211 11.66 -4.49 -35.81
N ARG A 212 11.37 -4.03 -34.57
CA ARG A 212 12.06 -2.88 -33.96
C ARG A 212 12.87 -3.26 -32.71
N GLU A 213 13.18 -4.53 -32.51
CA GLU A 213 13.93 -5.04 -31.35
C GLU A 213 15.28 -4.35 -31.20
N ASP A 214 16.03 -4.16 -32.27
CA ASP A 214 17.35 -3.51 -32.24
C ASP A 214 17.25 -2.05 -31.76
N ARG A 215 16.22 -1.34 -32.21
CA ARG A 215 15.97 0.05 -31.78
C ARG A 215 15.65 0.13 -30.29
N GLU A 216 14.80 -0.76 -29.79
CA GLU A 216 14.44 -0.77 -28.36
C GLU A 216 15.62 -1.25 -27.51
N THR A 217 16.42 -2.19 -27.99
CA THR A 217 17.67 -2.60 -27.33
C THR A 217 18.65 -1.44 -27.24
N ALA A 218 18.85 -0.67 -28.30
CA ALA A 218 19.70 0.53 -28.27
C ALA A 218 19.15 1.60 -27.31
N ARG A 219 17.84 1.82 -27.29
CA ARG A 219 17.16 2.75 -26.37
C ARG A 219 17.35 2.34 -24.90
N PHE A 220 17.23 1.04 -24.62
CA PHE A 220 17.49 0.50 -23.29
C PHE A 220 18.96 0.65 -22.90
N ALA A 221 19.90 0.37 -23.83
CA ALA A 221 21.33 0.47 -23.57
C ALA A 221 21.73 1.89 -23.13
N VAL A 222 21.21 2.94 -23.79
CA VAL A 222 21.44 4.35 -23.40
C VAL A 222 20.91 4.63 -21.99
N ALA A 223 19.67 4.21 -21.70
CA ALA A 223 19.08 4.43 -20.37
C ALA A 223 19.85 3.67 -19.26
N ASN A 224 20.35 2.47 -19.56
CA ASN A 224 21.14 1.65 -18.65
C ASN A 224 22.54 2.24 -18.41
N GLU A 225 23.20 2.76 -19.45
CA GLU A 225 24.49 3.46 -19.35
C GLU A 225 24.36 4.72 -18.46
N ASP A 226 23.32 5.50 -18.66
CA ASP A 226 23.00 6.67 -17.85
C ASP A 226 22.87 6.35 -16.35
N VAL A 227 22.17 5.26 -16.00
CA VAL A 227 22.07 4.78 -14.60
C VAL A 227 23.44 4.34 -14.10
N THR A 228 24.20 3.60 -14.92
CA THR A 228 25.53 3.07 -14.57
C THR A 228 26.49 4.21 -14.25
N ASP A 229 26.52 5.25 -15.06
CA ASP A 229 27.39 6.41 -14.85
C ASP A 229 27.10 7.13 -13.53
N VAL A 230 25.83 7.38 -13.23
CA VAL A 230 25.45 8.04 -11.97
C VAL A 230 25.71 7.11 -10.77
N ALA A 231 25.43 5.82 -10.92
CA ALA A 231 25.69 4.82 -9.88
C ALA A 231 27.19 4.69 -9.58
N LEU A 232 28.05 4.74 -10.60
CA LEU A 232 29.52 4.75 -10.43
C LEU A 232 30.00 5.99 -9.69
N ARG A 233 29.48 7.17 -10.01
CA ARG A 233 29.83 8.42 -9.29
C ARG A 233 29.39 8.35 -7.84
N ALA A 234 28.18 7.90 -7.56
CA ALA A 234 27.69 7.68 -6.19
C ALA A 234 28.51 6.61 -5.46
N GLY A 235 28.79 5.50 -6.14
CA GLY A 235 29.59 4.38 -5.61
C GLY A 235 31.03 4.80 -5.26
N ARG A 236 31.68 5.64 -6.07
CA ARG A 236 33.02 6.20 -5.77
C ARG A 236 33.01 7.04 -4.50
N LEU A 237 32.01 7.90 -4.30
CA LEU A 237 31.87 8.66 -3.05
C LEU A 237 31.59 7.74 -1.86
N MET A 238 30.75 6.74 -2.03
CA MET A 238 30.46 5.75 -0.98
C MET A 238 31.68 4.92 -0.63
N ALA A 239 32.46 4.52 -1.63
CA ALA A 239 33.72 3.79 -1.41
C ALA A 239 34.78 4.61 -0.66
N LEU A 240 34.79 5.94 -0.84
CA LEU A 240 35.69 6.84 -0.11
C LEU A 240 35.30 7.03 1.36
N MET A 241 34.06 6.74 1.75
CA MET A 241 33.58 6.99 3.11
C MET A 241 34.34 6.21 4.16
N PHE A 242 34.51 4.89 3.97
CA PHE A 242 35.23 4.04 4.92
C PHE A 242 36.72 4.40 5.03
N PRO A 243 37.50 4.57 3.94
CA PRO A 243 38.90 5.01 4.00
C PRO A 243 39.08 6.36 4.69
N ILE A 244 38.20 7.32 4.45
CA ILE A 244 38.28 8.65 5.10
C ILE A 244 38.01 8.55 6.60
N VAL A 245 37.01 7.79 7.01
CA VAL A 245 36.74 7.52 8.44
C VAL A 245 37.96 6.85 9.09
N MET A 246 38.53 5.83 8.43
CA MET A 246 39.73 5.13 8.93
C MET A 246 40.95 6.06 8.98
N LEU A 247 41.11 6.96 7.99
CA LEU A 247 42.18 7.95 8.00
C LEU A 247 42.07 8.87 9.22
N VAL A 248 40.87 9.45 9.46
CA VAL A 248 40.65 10.33 10.62
C VAL A 248 40.91 9.57 11.91
N LEU A 249 40.41 8.33 12.02
CA LEU A 249 40.60 7.47 13.21
C LEU A 249 42.07 7.17 13.44
N ASN A 250 42.81 6.75 12.42
CA ASN A 250 44.23 6.37 12.55
C ASN A 250 45.10 7.61 12.82
N VAL A 251 44.90 8.72 12.12
CA VAL A 251 45.63 9.98 12.38
C VAL A 251 45.37 10.47 13.80
N SER A 252 44.11 10.43 14.26
CA SER A 252 43.76 10.80 15.63
C SER A 252 44.43 9.85 16.65
N SER A 253 44.44 8.54 16.36
CA SER A 253 45.10 7.54 17.25
C SER A 253 46.60 7.76 17.30
N VAL A 254 47.26 8.03 16.18
CA VAL A 254 48.71 8.36 16.16
C VAL A 254 48.99 9.65 16.93
N ALA A 255 48.14 10.66 16.78
CA ALA A 255 48.27 11.92 17.54
C ALA A 255 48.12 11.66 19.05
N VAL A 256 47.12 10.86 19.46
CA VAL A 256 46.96 10.48 20.89
C VAL A 256 48.17 9.75 21.40
N ILE A 257 48.73 8.79 20.64
CA ILE A 257 49.95 8.07 21.04
C ILE A 257 51.14 9.05 21.12
N TRP A 258 51.30 9.90 20.13
CA TRP A 258 52.41 10.86 20.09
C TRP A 258 52.40 11.83 21.29
N PHE A 259 51.29 12.52 21.51
CA PHE A 259 51.20 13.45 22.65
C PHE A 259 51.12 12.71 24.00
N GLY A 260 50.50 11.56 24.05
CA GLY A 260 50.43 10.69 25.23
C GLY A 260 51.82 10.14 25.64
N ALA A 261 52.69 9.81 24.68
CA ALA A 261 54.05 9.32 24.99
C ALA A 261 54.88 10.38 25.72
N PHE A 262 54.80 11.67 25.35
CA PHE A 262 55.47 12.74 26.10
C PHE A 262 54.94 12.83 27.53
N ARG A 263 53.63 12.71 27.72
CA ARG A 263 53.02 12.77 29.05
C ARG A 263 53.36 11.56 29.92
N ILE A 264 53.57 10.38 29.32
CA ILE A 264 54.08 9.21 30.03
C ILE A 264 55.54 9.42 30.42
N GLN A 265 56.37 9.98 29.53
CA GLN A 265 57.76 10.29 29.80
C GLN A 265 57.90 11.30 30.95
N ASP A 266 57.00 12.30 31.02
CA ASP A 266 56.97 13.30 32.09
C ASP A 266 56.36 12.76 33.40
N GLY A 267 55.92 11.51 33.43
CA GLY A 267 55.31 10.86 34.60
C GLY A 267 53.90 11.35 34.94
N SER A 268 53.27 12.17 34.05
CA SER A 268 51.95 12.73 34.26
C SER A 268 50.80 11.84 33.78
N MET A 269 51.11 10.74 33.09
CA MET A 269 50.14 9.77 32.56
C MET A 269 50.71 8.33 32.66
N GLN A 270 49.82 7.35 32.91
CA GLN A 270 50.17 5.94 32.88
C GLN A 270 49.83 5.31 31.51
N VAL A 271 50.43 4.16 31.19
CA VAL A 271 50.25 3.48 29.90
C VAL A 271 48.81 2.97 29.74
N GLY A 272 48.21 2.43 30.79
CA GLY A 272 46.82 1.97 30.77
C GLY A 272 45.85 3.12 30.52
N THR A 273 46.11 4.30 31.10
CA THR A 273 45.31 5.52 30.83
C THR A 273 45.35 5.90 29.37
N LEU A 274 46.51 5.82 28.67
CA LEU A 274 46.63 6.08 27.24
C LEU A 274 45.78 5.09 26.41
N ILE A 275 45.78 3.80 26.75
CA ILE A 275 45.04 2.75 26.08
C ILE A 275 43.52 2.95 26.27
N ALA A 276 43.10 3.33 27.49
CA ALA A 276 41.69 3.68 27.73
C ALA A 276 41.24 4.89 26.91
N PHE A 277 42.08 5.93 26.83
CA PHE A 277 41.81 7.12 26.03
C PHE A 277 41.65 6.79 24.55
N LEU A 278 42.49 5.95 23.97
CA LEU A 278 42.36 5.43 22.60
C LEU A 278 41.05 4.68 22.40
N SER A 279 40.66 3.86 23.38
CA SER A 279 39.40 3.12 23.33
C SER A 279 38.18 4.05 23.34
N TYR A 280 38.21 5.11 24.17
CA TYR A 280 37.16 6.13 24.18
C TYR A 280 37.10 6.91 22.88
N LEU A 281 38.27 7.32 22.32
CA LEU A 281 38.32 7.99 21.03
C LEU A 281 37.64 7.14 19.93
N MET A 282 37.95 5.85 19.85
CA MET A 282 37.33 4.92 18.92
C MET A 282 35.82 4.82 19.12
N GLN A 283 35.37 4.65 20.38
CA GLN A 283 33.92 4.56 20.67
C GLN A 283 33.18 5.84 20.30
N ILE A 284 33.74 7.01 20.57
CA ILE A 284 33.14 8.30 20.22
C ILE A 284 33.03 8.45 18.69
N LEU A 285 34.10 8.19 17.95
CA LEU A 285 34.11 8.32 16.50
C LEU A 285 33.13 7.33 15.83
N MET A 286 33.06 6.08 16.34
CA MET A 286 32.09 5.10 15.87
C MET A 286 30.63 5.49 16.19
N ALA A 287 30.37 6.04 17.38
CA ALA A 287 29.04 6.52 17.75
C ALA A 287 28.59 7.70 16.90
N VAL A 288 29.51 8.65 16.59
CA VAL A 288 29.24 9.76 15.67
C VAL A 288 28.95 9.25 14.25
N MET A 289 29.69 8.25 13.78
CA MET A 289 29.44 7.62 12.49
C MET A 289 28.04 6.95 12.44
N MET A 290 27.67 6.21 13.50
CA MET A 290 26.32 5.62 13.61
C MET A 290 25.22 6.69 13.56
N ALA A 291 25.36 7.78 14.31
CA ALA A 291 24.39 8.88 14.31
C ALA A 291 24.27 9.53 12.94
N THR A 292 25.39 9.70 12.23
CA THR A 292 25.39 10.29 10.88
C THR A 292 24.72 9.37 9.86
N PHE A 293 24.95 8.07 9.94
CA PHE A 293 24.30 7.09 9.07
C PHE A 293 22.78 7.06 9.28
N MET A 294 22.32 7.18 10.52
CA MET A 294 20.91 7.27 10.86
C MET A 294 20.22 8.50 10.28
N ALA A 295 20.93 9.65 10.20
CA ALA A 295 20.39 10.88 9.65
C ALA A 295 19.94 10.74 8.18
N VAL A 296 20.53 9.81 7.42
CA VAL A 296 20.13 9.52 6.04
C VAL A 296 18.81 8.76 5.96
N MET A 297 18.42 8.01 6.99
CA MET A 297 17.17 7.23 7.01
C MET A 297 15.94 8.09 7.33
N ILE A 298 16.10 9.15 8.11
CA ILE A 298 14.98 10.00 8.56
C ILE A 298 14.18 10.60 7.38
N PRO A 299 14.78 11.20 6.34
CA PRO A 299 14.04 11.74 5.20
C PRO A 299 13.19 10.70 4.48
N ARG A 300 13.69 9.48 4.29
CA ARG A 300 12.94 8.39 3.64
C ARG A 300 11.71 8.01 4.44
N ALA A 301 11.88 7.78 5.74
CA ALA A 301 10.76 7.46 6.62
C ALA A 301 9.77 8.62 6.75
N THR A 302 10.22 9.88 6.63
CA THR A 302 9.35 11.06 6.63
C THR A 302 8.44 11.06 5.40
N VAL A 303 8.98 10.85 4.21
CA VAL A 303 8.18 10.76 2.97
C VAL A 303 7.16 9.61 3.06
N SER A 304 7.60 8.44 3.53
CA SER A 304 6.70 7.29 3.72
C SER A 304 5.59 7.59 4.75
N ALA A 305 5.93 8.25 5.85
CA ALA A 305 4.96 8.66 6.87
C ALA A 305 3.97 9.71 6.35
N ASP A 306 4.40 10.63 5.48
CA ASP A 306 3.52 11.61 4.85
C ASP A 306 2.53 10.93 3.92
N ARG A 307 2.97 9.95 3.12
CA ARG A 307 2.11 9.16 2.22
C ARG A 307 1.11 8.29 2.99
N ILE A 308 1.52 7.66 4.09
CA ILE A 308 0.61 6.92 4.99
C ILE A 308 -0.40 7.90 5.61
N GLY A 309 0.09 9.04 6.07
CA GLY A 309 -0.71 10.07 6.71
C GLY A 309 -1.77 10.67 5.78
N GLU A 310 -1.47 10.80 4.49
CA GLU A 310 -2.43 11.22 3.47
C GLU A 310 -3.61 10.24 3.40
N VAL A 311 -3.36 8.93 3.34
CA VAL A 311 -4.41 7.90 3.32
C VAL A 311 -5.25 7.97 4.60
N LEU A 312 -4.61 8.00 5.77
CA LEU A 312 -5.30 8.01 7.07
C LEU A 312 -6.12 9.29 7.31
N ALA A 313 -5.72 10.41 6.70
CA ALA A 313 -6.39 11.69 6.84
C ALA A 313 -7.49 11.93 5.79
N THR A 314 -7.48 11.20 4.67
CA THR A 314 -8.49 11.36 3.61
C THR A 314 -9.82 10.76 4.08
N PRO A 315 -10.89 11.56 4.19
CA PRO A 315 -12.22 11.01 4.46
C PRO A 315 -12.77 10.34 3.21
N SER A 316 -13.66 9.37 3.38
CA SER A 316 -14.46 8.86 2.27
C SER A 316 -15.39 9.96 1.74
N SER A 317 -15.55 10.05 0.41
CA SER A 317 -16.51 10.95 -0.23
C SER A 317 -17.95 10.50 0.03
N VAL A 318 -18.16 9.19 0.13
CA VAL A 318 -19.45 8.59 0.51
C VAL A 318 -19.45 8.29 2.00
N ARG A 319 -20.26 9.01 2.77
CA ARG A 319 -20.32 8.85 4.22
C ARG A 319 -21.65 8.24 4.66
N PRO A 320 -21.64 7.29 5.60
CA PRO A 320 -22.86 6.80 6.22
C PRO A 320 -23.67 7.96 6.83
N PRO A 321 -25.00 7.93 6.77
CA PRO A 321 -25.84 8.93 7.40
C PRO A 321 -25.69 8.88 8.93
N GLN A 322 -25.87 10.03 9.58
CA GLN A 322 -25.81 10.09 11.06
C GLN A 322 -27.00 9.37 11.73
N ASN A 323 -28.17 9.45 11.09
CA ASN A 323 -29.39 8.80 11.53
C ASN A 323 -29.91 7.91 10.40
N PRO A 324 -29.37 6.69 10.21
CA PRO A 324 -29.74 5.83 9.10
C PRO A 324 -31.17 5.32 9.22
N VAL A 325 -31.89 5.31 8.09
CA VAL A 325 -33.14 4.58 7.95
C VAL A 325 -32.80 3.07 7.84
N ASN A 326 -33.37 2.26 8.73
CA ASN A 326 -33.03 0.83 8.85
C ASN A 326 -34.14 -0.10 8.35
N ALA A 327 -35.16 0.43 7.72
CA ALA A 327 -36.24 -0.35 7.11
C ALA A 327 -36.83 0.39 5.91
N THR A 328 -37.18 -0.33 4.87
CA THR A 328 -37.97 0.14 3.73
C THR A 328 -39.32 -0.59 3.73
N VAL A 329 -40.31 0.01 3.10
CA VAL A 329 -41.66 -0.57 2.93
C VAL A 329 -41.90 -0.66 1.43
N GLY A 330 -41.26 -1.61 0.78
CA GLY A 330 -41.35 -1.81 -0.66
C GLY A 330 -40.73 -3.14 -1.06
N HIS A 331 -40.70 -3.37 -2.36
CA HIS A 331 -40.19 -4.61 -2.96
C HIS A 331 -39.19 -4.31 -4.10
N GLY A 332 -38.32 -3.32 -3.87
CA GLY A 332 -37.25 -2.98 -4.81
C GLY A 332 -37.67 -2.00 -5.90
N GLU A 333 -38.57 -1.04 -5.64
CA GLU A 333 -38.81 0.08 -6.52
C GLU A 333 -37.61 1.04 -6.53
N LEU A 334 -37.15 1.42 -7.72
CA LEU A 334 -36.02 2.33 -7.91
C LEU A 334 -36.49 3.58 -8.66
N GLU A 335 -36.29 4.75 -8.06
CA GLU A 335 -36.64 6.03 -8.68
C GLU A 335 -35.45 6.98 -8.69
N LEU A 336 -35.18 7.60 -9.82
CA LEU A 336 -34.23 8.69 -9.97
C LEU A 336 -34.96 9.99 -10.27
N LEU A 337 -34.64 11.04 -9.52
CA LEU A 337 -35.26 12.36 -9.64
C LEU A 337 -34.18 13.41 -9.93
N ASP A 338 -34.17 13.94 -11.16
CA ASP A 338 -33.28 15.00 -11.65
C ASP A 338 -31.81 14.77 -11.32
N VAL A 339 -31.37 13.51 -11.44
CA VAL A 339 -30.03 13.08 -11.06
C VAL A 339 -28.99 13.65 -12.02
N GLY A 340 -28.01 14.34 -11.44
CA GLY A 340 -26.79 14.77 -12.11
C GLY A 340 -25.56 14.27 -11.40
N PHE A 341 -24.50 14.04 -12.17
CA PHE A 341 -23.21 13.59 -11.62
C PHE A 341 -22.03 14.13 -12.42
N GLU A 342 -21.03 14.59 -11.68
CA GLU A 342 -19.76 15.09 -12.21
C GLU A 342 -18.60 14.44 -11.44
N TYR A 343 -17.62 13.89 -12.17
CA TYR A 343 -16.39 13.41 -11.55
C TYR A 343 -15.53 14.58 -11.07
N PRO A 344 -14.84 14.47 -9.92
CA PRO A 344 -13.99 15.54 -9.43
C PRO A 344 -12.90 15.95 -10.45
N GLY A 345 -12.92 17.23 -10.84
CA GLY A 345 -11.99 17.78 -11.82
C GLY A 345 -12.39 17.57 -13.29
N ALA A 346 -13.57 17.03 -13.54
CA ALA A 346 -14.11 17.00 -14.90
C ALA A 346 -14.49 18.42 -15.37
N ALA A 347 -14.43 18.64 -16.68
CA ALA A 347 -14.82 19.92 -17.28
C ALA A 347 -16.34 20.04 -17.50
N GLN A 348 -17.05 18.91 -17.50
CA GLN A 348 -18.50 18.85 -17.73
C GLN A 348 -19.11 17.67 -16.93
N PRO A 349 -20.38 17.75 -16.52
CA PRO A 349 -21.09 16.66 -15.89
C PRO A 349 -21.25 15.48 -16.85
N VAL A 350 -21.10 14.26 -16.31
CA VAL A 350 -21.28 13.00 -17.05
C VAL A 350 -22.77 12.65 -17.14
N LEU A 351 -23.56 13.04 -16.14
CA LEU A 351 -25.01 12.85 -16.12
C LEU A 351 -25.70 14.18 -15.79
N SER A 352 -26.80 14.47 -16.48
CA SER A 352 -27.59 15.70 -16.30
C SER A 352 -29.09 15.42 -16.40
N ASN A 353 -29.82 15.76 -15.33
CA ASN A 353 -31.30 15.69 -15.27
C ASN A 353 -31.87 14.32 -15.66
N VAL A 354 -31.26 13.25 -15.13
CA VAL A 354 -31.70 11.87 -15.36
C VAL A 354 -32.83 11.55 -14.40
N SER A 355 -34.05 11.27 -14.96
CA SER A 355 -35.23 10.91 -14.17
C SER A 355 -35.93 9.72 -14.78
N PHE A 356 -36.13 8.65 -14.00
CA PHE A 356 -36.94 7.49 -14.37
C PHE A 356 -37.37 6.70 -13.13
N LEU A 357 -38.40 5.88 -13.34
CA LEU A 357 -38.92 4.93 -12.37
C LEU A 357 -38.77 3.51 -12.94
N ALA A 358 -38.12 2.62 -12.19
CA ALA A 358 -38.11 1.19 -12.44
C ALA A 358 -38.95 0.51 -11.37
N ARG A 359 -40.06 -0.12 -11.79
CA ARG A 359 -41.00 -0.73 -10.87
C ARG A 359 -40.59 -2.14 -10.47
N SER A 360 -41.04 -2.53 -9.30
CA SER A 360 -40.87 -3.89 -8.83
C SER A 360 -41.37 -4.93 -9.83
N GLY A 361 -40.55 -5.96 -10.09
CA GLY A 361 -40.87 -7.04 -11.04
C GLY A 361 -40.67 -6.69 -12.52
N GLU A 362 -40.36 -5.42 -12.88
CA GLU A 362 -40.12 -5.00 -14.26
C GLU A 362 -38.62 -4.99 -14.62
N THR A 363 -38.33 -5.18 -15.87
CA THR A 363 -36.99 -5.04 -16.46
C THR A 363 -36.86 -3.67 -17.12
N THR A 364 -35.99 -2.81 -16.57
CA THR A 364 -35.55 -1.56 -17.16
C THR A 364 -34.20 -1.73 -17.83
N ALA A 365 -34.16 -1.55 -19.14
CA ALA A 365 -32.91 -1.62 -19.91
C ALA A 365 -32.35 -0.22 -20.18
N ILE A 366 -31.03 -0.09 -20.21
CA ILE A 366 -30.31 1.16 -20.51
C ILE A 366 -29.40 0.91 -21.71
N ILE A 367 -29.64 1.62 -22.80
CA ILE A 367 -28.83 1.55 -24.03
C ILE A 367 -28.29 2.93 -24.40
N GLY A 368 -27.23 2.99 -25.15
CA GLY A 368 -26.61 4.24 -25.65
C GLY A 368 -25.19 4.03 -26.11
N SER A 369 -24.58 5.02 -26.72
CA SER A 369 -23.21 4.99 -27.21
C SER A 369 -22.18 4.78 -26.08
N THR A 370 -20.95 4.36 -26.45
CA THR A 370 -19.85 4.31 -25.52
C THR A 370 -19.56 5.72 -25.00
N GLY A 371 -19.43 5.86 -23.66
CA GLY A 371 -19.21 7.16 -23.03
C GLY A 371 -20.48 7.94 -22.67
N SER A 372 -21.69 7.46 -23.00
CA SER A 372 -22.96 8.14 -22.67
C SER A 372 -23.29 8.20 -21.16
N GLY A 373 -22.49 7.56 -20.27
CA GLY A 373 -22.72 7.64 -18.84
C GLY A 373 -23.41 6.43 -18.19
N LYS A 374 -23.68 5.33 -18.93
CA LYS A 374 -24.43 4.14 -18.44
C LYS A 374 -23.86 3.54 -17.17
N THR A 375 -22.57 3.18 -17.17
CA THR A 375 -21.88 2.61 -15.99
C THR A 375 -21.88 3.61 -14.83
N THR A 376 -21.71 4.90 -15.11
CA THR A 376 -21.80 5.95 -14.08
C THR A 376 -23.17 5.97 -13.44
N LEU A 377 -24.23 5.91 -14.26
CA LEU A 377 -25.62 5.93 -13.79
C LEU A 377 -25.90 4.77 -12.83
N ILE A 378 -25.55 3.55 -13.22
CA ILE A 378 -25.84 2.39 -12.38
C ILE A 378 -24.96 2.32 -11.12
N ASN A 379 -23.79 2.95 -11.10
CA ASN A 379 -22.94 3.04 -9.91
C ASN A 379 -23.48 4.01 -8.85
N LEU A 380 -24.39 4.93 -9.22
CA LEU A 380 -25.08 5.79 -8.26
C LEU A 380 -26.17 5.04 -7.47
N ILE A 381 -26.74 3.98 -8.03
CA ILE A 381 -27.82 3.20 -7.40
C ILE A 381 -27.34 2.52 -6.11
N PRO A 382 -26.26 1.71 -6.11
CA PRO A 382 -25.68 1.15 -4.89
C PRO A 382 -24.87 2.18 -4.09
N ARG A 383 -24.92 3.45 -4.46
CA ARG A 383 -24.21 4.54 -3.81
C ARG A 383 -22.69 4.30 -3.75
N LEU A 384 -22.08 3.81 -4.85
CA LEU A 384 -20.61 3.78 -4.99
C LEU A 384 -20.04 5.20 -5.15
N PHE A 385 -20.87 6.12 -5.63
CA PHE A 385 -20.68 7.58 -5.66
C PHE A 385 -21.95 8.26 -5.16
N ASP A 386 -21.81 9.45 -4.58
CA ASP A 386 -22.95 10.31 -4.29
C ASP A 386 -23.29 11.18 -5.51
N THR A 387 -24.58 11.40 -5.79
CA THR A 387 -25.05 12.30 -6.85
C THR A 387 -24.57 13.73 -6.60
N THR A 388 -24.26 14.50 -7.65
CA THR A 388 -23.92 15.93 -7.53
C THR A 388 -25.19 16.77 -7.40
N SER A 389 -26.28 16.37 -8.06
CA SER A 389 -27.62 16.95 -7.94
C SER A 389 -28.68 15.86 -8.03
N GLY A 390 -29.90 16.18 -7.62
CA GLY A 390 -31.00 15.22 -7.62
C GLY A 390 -30.87 14.13 -6.57
N THR A 391 -31.74 13.13 -6.64
CA THR A 391 -31.85 12.08 -5.63
C THR A 391 -32.13 10.73 -6.28
N VAL A 392 -31.50 9.68 -5.74
CA VAL A 392 -31.82 8.27 -6.03
C VAL A 392 -32.59 7.74 -4.84
N LEU A 393 -33.75 7.15 -5.11
CA LEU A 393 -34.65 6.57 -4.11
C LEU A 393 -34.75 5.06 -4.34
N VAL A 394 -34.71 4.30 -3.26
CA VAL A 394 -35.06 2.86 -3.21
C VAL A 394 -36.25 2.74 -2.27
N ASP A 395 -37.34 2.18 -2.77
CA ASP A 395 -38.62 2.08 -2.03
C ASP A 395 -39.08 3.42 -1.43
N GLY A 396 -38.91 4.51 -2.16
CA GLY A 396 -39.27 5.87 -1.75
C GLY A 396 -38.31 6.53 -0.77
N VAL A 397 -37.21 5.84 -0.34
CA VAL A 397 -36.24 6.39 0.61
C VAL A 397 -34.94 6.73 -0.12
N GLY A 398 -34.40 7.92 0.14
CA GLY A 398 -33.14 8.37 -0.44
C GLY A 398 -31.96 7.47 -0.07
N VAL A 399 -31.17 7.02 -1.05
CA VAL A 399 -30.01 6.15 -0.80
C VAL A 399 -28.97 6.76 0.13
N ARG A 400 -28.96 8.10 0.27
CA ARG A 400 -28.10 8.81 1.24
C ARG A 400 -28.58 8.69 2.68
N GLU A 401 -29.85 8.39 2.88
CA GLU A 401 -30.49 8.27 4.19
C GLU A 401 -30.55 6.82 4.67
N LEU A 402 -30.48 5.86 3.74
CA LEU A 402 -30.50 4.44 4.05
C LEU A 402 -29.22 3.99 4.78
N ASN A 403 -29.40 3.03 5.69
CA ASN A 403 -28.27 2.26 6.20
C ASN A 403 -27.55 1.57 5.02
N PRO A 404 -26.23 1.73 4.87
CA PRO A 404 -25.49 1.12 3.77
C PRO A 404 -25.68 -0.40 3.68
N ASP A 405 -25.71 -1.11 4.82
CA ASP A 405 -25.89 -2.57 4.83
C ASP A 405 -27.27 -2.96 4.32
N LEU A 406 -28.31 -2.17 4.64
CA LEU A 406 -29.66 -2.36 4.11
C LEU A 406 -29.69 -2.10 2.60
N LEU A 407 -29.17 -0.96 2.15
CA LEU A 407 -29.13 -0.60 0.72
C LEU A 407 -28.42 -1.70 -0.08
N TRP A 408 -27.25 -2.10 0.37
CA TRP A 408 -26.50 -3.17 -0.30
C TRP A 408 -27.17 -4.53 -0.16
N GLY A 409 -27.92 -4.78 0.92
CA GLY A 409 -28.76 -5.96 1.08
C GLY A 409 -29.76 -6.11 -0.07
N HIS A 410 -30.42 -5.02 -0.45
CA HIS A 410 -31.45 -4.99 -1.50
C HIS A 410 -30.89 -5.10 -2.92
N ILE A 411 -29.59 -4.85 -3.16
CA ILE A 411 -29.01 -4.74 -4.50
C ILE A 411 -28.03 -5.88 -4.79
N GLY A 412 -28.20 -6.55 -5.91
CA GLY A 412 -27.25 -7.49 -6.51
C GLY A 412 -26.60 -6.91 -7.75
N LEU A 413 -25.34 -6.49 -7.66
CA LEU A 413 -24.60 -5.90 -8.76
C LEU A 413 -23.70 -6.92 -9.45
N VAL A 414 -23.82 -7.03 -10.78
CA VAL A 414 -22.91 -7.77 -11.65
C VAL A 414 -22.15 -6.77 -12.53
N PRO A 415 -20.89 -6.49 -12.25
CA PRO A 415 -20.13 -5.47 -12.97
C PRO A 415 -19.71 -5.93 -14.37
N GLN A 416 -19.46 -5.00 -15.26
CA GLN A 416 -19.00 -5.24 -16.64
C GLN A 416 -17.73 -6.12 -16.68
N LYS A 417 -16.80 -5.88 -15.78
CA LYS A 417 -15.59 -6.72 -15.62
C LYS A 417 -15.74 -7.58 -14.38
N PRO A 418 -16.17 -8.86 -14.52
CA PRO A 418 -16.37 -9.73 -13.38
C PRO A 418 -15.04 -10.03 -12.68
N TYR A 419 -15.06 -9.95 -11.37
CA TYR A 419 -13.91 -10.29 -10.53
C TYR A 419 -14.25 -11.48 -9.63
N LEU A 420 -13.38 -12.51 -9.66
CA LEU A 420 -13.46 -13.65 -8.76
C LEU A 420 -12.28 -13.61 -7.79
N PHE A 421 -12.57 -13.88 -6.53
CA PHE A 421 -11.54 -13.96 -5.49
C PHE A 421 -10.82 -15.31 -5.56
N SER A 422 -9.56 -15.32 -5.15
CA SER A 422 -8.84 -16.58 -4.97
C SER A 422 -9.51 -17.43 -3.89
N GLY A 423 -9.68 -18.71 -4.18
CA GLY A 423 -10.40 -19.66 -3.33
C GLY A 423 -11.05 -20.75 -4.16
N THR A 424 -12.31 -21.05 -3.92
CA THR A 424 -13.08 -22.05 -4.66
C THR A 424 -14.32 -21.43 -5.34
N VAL A 425 -14.99 -22.16 -6.22
CA VAL A 425 -16.29 -21.76 -6.75
C VAL A 425 -17.25 -21.50 -5.59
N ARG A 426 -17.36 -22.45 -4.64
CA ARG A 426 -18.17 -22.32 -3.42
C ARG A 426 -17.88 -21.02 -2.67
N SER A 427 -16.62 -20.73 -2.36
CA SER A 427 -16.24 -19.53 -1.62
C SER A 427 -16.62 -18.24 -2.34
N ASN A 428 -16.55 -18.21 -3.67
CA ASN A 428 -16.98 -17.08 -4.48
C ASN A 428 -18.49 -16.88 -4.49
N LEU A 429 -19.27 -17.95 -4.50
CA LEU A 429 -20.73 -17.88 -4.44
C LEU A 429 -21.23 -17.46 -3.05
N LEU A 430 -20.61 -17.97 -1.99
CA LEU A 430 -20.91 -17.59 -0.60
C LEU A 430 -20.63 -16.12 -0.28
N TYR A 431 -19.90 -15.40 -1.12
CA TYR A 431 -19.82 -13.93 -1.03
C TYR A 431 -21.20 -13.26 -1.15
N GLY A 432 -22.11 -13.84 -1.95
CA GLY A 432 -23.49 -13.35 -2.07
C GLY A 432 -24.31 -13.56 -0.81
N LYS A 433 -24.19 -14.76 -0.21
CA LYS A 433 -24.91 -15.18 0.99
C LYS A 433 -24.06 -16.21 1.74
N PRO A 434 -23.44 -15.82 2.88
CA PRO A 434 -22.48 -16.69 3.62
C PRO A 434 -23.08 -17.99 4.14
N ASP A 435 -24.38 -18.00 4.43
CA ASP A 435 -25.14 -19.12 4.98
C ASP A 435 -25.96 -19.89 3.91
N ALA A 436 -25.69 -19.65 2.63
CA ALA A 436 -26.39 -20.34 1.55
C ALA A 436 -26.13 -21.86 1.59
N THR A 437 -27.19 -22.64 1.44
CA THR A 437 -27.11 -24.09 1.34
C THR A 437 -26.52 -24.51 0.00
N GLU A 438 -25.99 -25.72 -0.08
CA GLU A 438 -25.44 -26.25 -1.33
C GLU A 438 -26.51 -26.33 -2.44
N ALA A 439 -27.76 -26.65 -2.08
CA ALA A 439 -28.88 -26.63 -3.02
C ALA A 439 -29.11 -25.20 -3.60
N GLU A 440 -29.03 -24.17 -2.79
CA GLU A 440 -29.13 -22.76 -3.27
C GLU A 440 -27.98 -22.39 -4.21
N LEU A 441 -26.76 -22.86 -3.92
CA LEU A 441 -25.61 -22.64 -4.81
C LEU A 441 -25.82 -23.30 -6.17
N TRP A 442 -26.25 -24.56 -6.20
CA TRP A 442 -26.54 -25.28 -7.44
C TRP A 442 -27.72 -24.68 -8.20
N GLN A 443 -28.75 -24.22 -7.50
CA GLN A 443 -29.88 -23.49 -8.13
C GLN A 443 -29.41 -22.23 -8.82
N ALA A 444 -28.59 -21.40 -8.16
CA ALA A 444 -28.04 -20.18 -8.73
C ALA A 444 -27.12 -20.46 -9.94
N LEU A 445 -26.30 -21.51 -9.86
CA LEU A 445 -25.47 -21.96 -10.99
C LEU A 445 -26.33 -22.43 -12.18
N THR A 446 -27.45 -23.11 -11.92
CA THR A 446 -28.38 -23.56 -12.96
C THR A 446 -29.00 -22.36 -13.67
N ILE A 447 -29.53 -21.37 -12.94
CA ILE A 447 -30.08 -20.14 -13.51
C ILE A 447 -28.99 -19.40 -14.30
N ALA A 448 -27.79 -19.26 -13.75
CA ALA A 448 -26.66 -18.61 -14.41
C ALA A 448 -26.07 -19.38 -15.60
N GLN A 449 -26.65 -20.52 -15.99
CA GLN A 449 -26.13 -21.42 -17.05
C GLN A 449 -24.66 -21.85 -16.77
N ALA A 450 -24.33 -22.01 -15.50
CA ALA A 450 -22.96 -22.33 -15.04
C ALA A 450 -22.83 -23.74 -14.49
N LYS A 451 -23.94 -24.45 -14.27
CA LYS A 451 -23.97 -25.76 -13.65
C LYS A 451 -23.09 -26.77 -14.39
N ASP A 452 -23.27 -26.91 -15.69
CA ASP A 452 -22.63 -27.95 -16.49
C ASP A 452 -21.09 -27.86 -16.39
N PHE A 453 -20.51 -26.68 -16.63
CA PHE A 453 -19.06 -26.54 -16.59
C PHE A 453 -18.49 -26.64 -15.15
N VAL A 454 -19.28 -26.31 -14.11
CA VAL A 454 -18.83 -26.50 -12.71
C VAL A 454 -18.87 -27.99 -12.33
N GLU A 455 -19.87 -28.74 -12.79
CA GLU A 455 -19.94 -30.21 -12.61
C GLU A 455 -18.80 -30.94 -13.35
N GLU A 456 -18.36 -30.42 -14.51
CA GLU A 456 -17.21 -30.92 -15.26
C GLU A 456 -15.85 -30.63 -14.60
N MET A 457 -15.78 -29.66 -13.66
CA MET A 457 -14.55 -29.43 -12.91
C MET A 457 -14.26 -30.59 -11.94
N PRO A 458 -13.01 -31.05 -11.80
CA PRO A 458 -12.66 -32.22 -10.99
C PRO A 458 -13.18 -32.18 -9.55
N GLU A 459 -13.30 -30.97 -8.96
CA GLU A 459 -13.73 -30.76 -7.57
C GLU A 459 -15.11 -30.06 -7.49
N GLY A 460 -15.80 -29.85 -8.61
CA GLY A 460 -17.12 -29.22 -8.65
C GLY A 460 -17.16 -27.85 -7.96
N LEU A 461 -18.01 -27.71 -6.93
CA LEU A 461 -18.09 -26.47 -6.14
C LEU A 461 -16.78 -26.10 -5.41
N ASP A 462 -15.96 -27.08 -5.09
CA ASP A 462 -14.69 -26.87 -4.39
C ASP A 462 -13.50 -26.70 -5.35
N ALA A 463 -13.75 -26.67 -6.66
CA ALA A 463 -12.75 -26.39 -7.69
C ALA A 463 -12.07 -25.04 -7.46
N PRO A 464 -10.72 -24.99 -7.55
CA PRO A 464 -9.95 -23.80 -7.25
C PRO A 464 -10.15 -22.68 -8.27
N ILE A 465 -10.33 -21.46 -7.78
CA ILE A 465 -10.37 -20.22 -8.57
C ILE A 465 -9.13 -19.38 -8.23
N SER A 466 -8.37 -19.05 -9.25
CA SER A 466 -7.22 -18.15 -9.12
C SER A 466 -7.67 -16.69 -8.96
N GLN A 467 -6.80 -15.83 -8.41
CA GLN A 467 -7.07 -14.41 -8.27
C GLN A 467 -7.49 -13.76 -9.60
N GLY A 468 -8.65 -13.09 -9.59
CA GLY A 468 -9.24 -12.49 -10.79
C GLY A 468 -9.89 -13.51 -11.74
N GLY A 469 -9.96 -14.81 -11.36
CA GLY A 469 -10.54 -15.86 -12.20
C GLY A 469 -9.74 -16.13 -13.48
N THR A 470 -8.40 -16.02 -13.42
CA THR A 470 -7.54 -16.17 -14.61
C THR A 470 -7.48 -17.60 -15.15
N ASN A 471 -7.88 -18.58 -14.36
CA ASN A 471 -7.95 -20.00 -14.73
C ASN A 471 -9.31 -20.44 -15.31
N VAL A 472 -10.25 -19.52 -15.46
CA VAL A 472 -11.55 -19.76 -16.12
C VAL A 472 -11.72 -18.81 -17.31
N SER A 473 -12.53 -19.21 -18.30
CA SER A 473 -12.81 -18.38 -19.47
C SER A 473 -13.59 -17.11 -19.11
N GLY A 474 -13.60 -16.09 -20.00
CA GLY A 474 -14.35 -14.85 -19.79
C GLY A 474 -15.84 -15.10 -19.53
N GLY A 475 -16.49 -15.95 -20.36
CA GLY A 475 -17.89 -16.32 -20.20
C GLY A 475 -18.17 -17.14 -18.93
N GLN A 476 -17.28 -18.07 -18.54
CA GLN A 476 -17.39 -18.80 -17.27
C GLN A 476 -17.30 -17.85 -16.08
N ARG A 477 -16.33 -16.92 -16.10
CA ARG A 477 -16.15 -15.91 -15.07
C ARG A 477 -17.39 -15.02 -14.91
N GLN A 478 -17.98 -14.63 -16.03
CA GLN A 478 -19.21 -13.81 -16.06
C GLN A 478 -20.36 -14.58 -15.43
N ARG A 479 -20.58 -15.84 -15.85
CA ARG A 479 -21.65 -16.69 -15.31
C ARG A 479 -21.50 -16.96 -13.81
N LEU A 480 -20.28 -17.15 -13.30
CA LEU A 480 -20.01 -17.27 -11.87
C LEU A 480 -20.30 -15.96 -11.11
N ALA A 481 -20.00 -14.80 -11.70
CA ALA A 481 -20.36 -13.52 -11.09
C ALA A 481 -21.88 -13.29 -11.06
N ILE A 482 -22.60 -13.71 -12.11
CA ILE A 482 -24.07 -13.71 -12.14
C ILE A 482 -24.62 -14.67 -11.08
N ALA A 483 -24.10 -15.92 -10.99
CA ALA A 483 -24.52 -16.88 -9.98
C ALA A 483 -24.34 -16.32 -8.56
N ARG A 484 -23.23 -15.63 -8.28
CA ARG A 484 -22.98 -14.96 -6.99
C ARG A 484 -24.06 -13.94 -6.64
N ALA A 485 -24.52 -13.13 -7.61
CA ALA A 485 -25.60 -12.20 -7.40
C ALA A 485 -26.95 -12.93 -7.18
N LEU A 486 -27.18 -14.03 -7.87
CA LEU A 486 -28.40 -14.85 -7.72
C LEU A 486 -28.47 -15.55 -6.36
N VAL A 487 -27.37 -16.05 -5.82
CA VAL A 487 -27.33 -16.64 -4.46
C VAL A 487 -27.82 -15.67 -3.41
N LYS A 488 -27.55 -14.37 -3.59
CA LYS A 488 -27.95 -13.30 -2.68
C LYS A 488 -29.46 -13.09 -2.62
N ARG A 489 -30.19 -13.33 -3.73
CA ARG A 489 -31.64 -13.10 -3.89
C ARG A 489 -32.05 -11.66 -3.51
N PRO A 490 -31.43 -10.63 -4.08
CA PRO A 490 -31.78 -9.25 -3.81
C PRO A 490 -33.11 -8.86 -4.46
N GLU A 491 -33.67 -7.71 -4.04
CA GLU A 491 -34.89 -7.16 -4.63
C GLU A 491 -34.60 -6.39 -5.94
N ILE A 492 -33.36 -5.92 -6.12
CA ILE A 492 -32.91 -5.18 -7.32
C ILE A 492 -31.66 -5.86 -7.87
N TYR A 493 -31.71 -6.32 -9.11
CA TYR A 493 -30.54 -6.81 -9.84
C TYR A 493 -30.04 -5.74 -10.80
N ILE A 494 -28.74 -5.51 -10.82
CA ILE A 494 -28.08 -4.58 -11.75
C ILE A 494 -27.03 -5.37 -12.55
N PHE A 495 -27.21 -5.42 -13.87
CA PHE A 495 -26.31 -6.08 -14.81
C PHE A 495 -25.64 -5.02 -15.69
N ASP A 496 -24.33 -4.77 -15.47
CA ASP A 496 -23.55 -3.86 -16.31
C ASP A 496 -22.91 -4.62 -17.46
N ASP A 497 -23.52 -4.56 -18.65
CA ASP A 497 -23.04 -5.21 -19.89
C ASP A 497 -22.61 -6.68 -19.68
N SER A 498 -23.34 -7.36 -18.77
CA SER A 498 -22.93 -8.66 -18.24
C SER A 498 -23.19 -9.81 -19.21
N PHE A 499 -23.84 -9.58 -20.32
CA PHE A 499 -24.21 -10.59 -21.30
C PHE A 499 -23.30 -10.59 -22.54
N SER A 500 -22.53 -9.52 -22.76
CA SER A 500 -21.72 -9.31 -23.96
C SER A 500 -20.59 -10.34 -24.15
N ALA A 501 -20.11 -10.95 -23.07
CA ALA A 501 -19.07 -11.99 -23.08
C ALA A 501 -19.61 -13.40 -23.38
N LEU A 502 -20.93 -13.56 -23.54
CA LEU A 502 -21.60 -14.84 -23.79
C LEU A 502 -21.90 -15.03 -25.28
N ASP A 503 -21.95 -16.28 -25.72
CA ASP A 503 -22.49 -16.61 -27.02
C ASP A 503 -24.04 -16.41 -27.03
N LEU A 504 -24.59 -16.17 -28.21
CA LEU A 504 -26.01 -15.83 -28.39
C LEU A 504 -26.96 -16.89 -27.80
N ALA A 505 -26.63 -18.17 -27.92
CA ALA A 505 -27.50 -19.25 -27.42
C ALA A 505 -27.47 -19.31 -25.89
N THR A 506 -26.31 -19.13 -25.27
CA THR A 506 -26.16 -19.06 -23.79
C THR A 506 -26.81 -17.81 -23.24
N ASP A 507 -26.65 -16.64 -23.91
CA ASP A 507 -27.31 -15.38 -23.52
C ASP A 507 -28.85 -15.54 -23.51
N ALA A 508 -29.43 -16.08 -24.57
CA ALA A 508 -30.88 -16.29 -24.66
C ALA A 508 -31.39 -17.23 -23.54
N ARG A 509 -30.71 -18.36 -23.30
CA ARG A 509 -31.07 -19.29 -22.22
C ARG A 509 -30.96 -18.66 -20.85
N LEU A 510 -29.89 -17.89 -20.61
CA LEU A 510 -29.66 -17.20 -19.35
C LEU A 510 -30.77 -16.17 -19.08
N ARG A 511 -31.14 -15.35 -20.06
CA ARG A 511 -32.24 -14.35 -19.91
C ARG A 511 -33.58 -15.02 -19.63
N ALA A 512 -33.90 -16.08 -20.33
CA ALA A 512 -35.11 -16.85 -20.07
C ALA A 512 -35.10 -17.46 -18.64
N ALA A 513 -33.96 -17.97 -18.17
CA ALA A 513 -33.83 -18.51 -16.82
C ALA A 513 -33.88 -17.42 -15.74
N LEU A 514 -33.30 -16.24 -16.00
CA LEU A 514 -33.36 -15.09 -15.10
C LEU A 514 -34.82 -14.63 -14.89
N LYS A 515 -35.61 -14.51 -15.96
CA LYS A 515 -37.03 -14.08 -15.88
C LYS A 515 -37.84 -14.97 -14.92
N VAL A 516 -37.57 -16.26 -14.88
CA VAL A 516 -38.25 -17.19 -13.97
C VAL A 516 -37.57 -17.23 -12.59
N GLY A 517 -36.23 -17.14 -12.54
CA GLY A 517 -35.46 -17.31 -11.31
C GLY A 517 -35.37 -16.07 -10.42
N THR A 518 -35.78 -14.90 -10.92
CA THR A 518 -35.78 -13.62 -10.20
C THR A 518 -37.19 -13.02 -10.09
N ASP A 519 -38.21 -13.88 -10.09
CA ASP A 519 -39.61 -13.48 -10.06
C ASP A 519 -39.92 -12.44 -8.95
N GLY A 520 -40.52 -11.32 -9.34
CA GLY A 520 -40.83 -10.19 -8.46
C GLY A 520 -39.67 -9.22 -8.17
N ALA A 521 -38.45 -9.49 -8.62
CA ALA A 521 -37.33 -8.57 -8.47
C ALA A 521 -37.24 -7.57 -9.62
N THR A 522 -36.80 -6.34 -9.32
CA THR A 522 -36.51 -5.29 -10.31
C THR A 522 -35.20 -5.60 -11.01
N MET A 523 -35.19 -5.58 -12.34
CA MET A 523 -33.97 -5.80 -13.13
C MET A 523 -33.54 -4.52 -13.87
N ILE A 524 -32.32 -4.09 -13.63
CA ILE A 524 -31.67 -3.00 -14.39
C ILE A 524 -30.59 -3.62 -15.28
N ILE A 525 -30.75 -3.53 -16.59
CA ILE A 525 -29.82 -4.14 -17.54
C ILE A 525 -29.19 -3.06 -18.40
N VAL A 526 -27.88 -2.86 -18.25
CA VAL A 526 -27.11 -2.09 -19.23
C VAL A 526 -26.67 -3.02 -20.34
N ALA A 527 -26.99 -2.69 -21.57
CA ALA A 527 -26.61 -3.48 -22.72
C ALA A 527 -26.05 -2.63 -23.86
N GLN A 528 -25.19 -3.26 -24.66
CA GLN A 528 -24.69 -2.72 -25.92
C GLN A 528 -25.43 -3.31 -27.12
N ARG A 529 -26.08 -4.47 -26.96
CA ARG A 529 -26.82 -5.18 -28.01
C ARG A 529 -28.31 -5.00 -27.82
N VAL A 530 -29.01 -4.62 -28.89
CA VAL A 530 -30.47 -4.48 -28.89
C VAL A 530 -31.15 -5.82 -28.63
N SER A 531 -30.62 -6.93 -29.18
CA SER A 531 -31.14 -8.28 -28.95
C SER A 531 -31.20 -8.69 -27.47
N THR A 532 -30.41 -8.07 -26.62
CA THR A 532 -30.42 -8.33 -25.17
C THR A 532 -31.59 -7.69 -24.44
N ILE A 533 -32.15 -6.60 -24.99
CA ILE A 533 -33.10 -5.72 -24.31
C ILE A 533 -34.45 -5.62 -25.01
N ILE A 534 -34.66 -6.33 -26.10
CA ILE A 534 -35.88 -6.26 -26.93
C ILE A 534 -37.15 -6.59 -26.13
N ASP A 535 -37.05 -7.50 -25.13
CA ASP A 535 -38.15 -7.93 -24.28
C ASP A 535 -38.25 -7.14 -22.95
N ALA A 536 -37.50 -6.03 -22.80
CA ALA A 536 -37.57 -5.20 -21.61
C ALA A 536 -38.86 -4.42 -21.52
N ASP A 537 -39.43 -4.30 -20.32
CA ASP A 537 -40.68 -3.58 -20.05
C ASP A 537 -40.50 -2.08 -20.29
N GLN A 538 -39.27 -1.58 -20.07
CA GLN A 538 -38.88 -0.20 -20.34
C GLN A 538 -37.44 -0.16 -20.85
N ILE A 539 -37.18 0.60 -21.90
CA ILE A 539 -35.87 0.91 -22.44
C ILE A 539 -35.60 2.41 -22.30
N LEU A 540 -34.46 2.75 -21.72
CA LEU A 540 -33.95 4.11 -21.60
C LEU A 540 -32.81 4.31 -22.59
N VAL A 541 -32.95 5.23 -23.51
CA VAL A 541 -31.91 5.63 -24.48
C VAL A 541 -31.11 6.77 -23.87
N LEU A 542 -29.83 6.49 -23.55
CA LEU A 542 -28.94 7.47 -22.94
C LEU A 542 -27.94 8.03 -23.96
N GLU A 543 -27.95 9.35 -24.12
CA GLU A 543 -27.06 10.09 -25.00
C GLU A 543 -26.54 11.33 -24.28
N ASP A 544 -25.22 11.56 -24.31
CA ASP A 544 -24.54 12.68 -23.67
C ASP A 544 -25.00 12.94 -22.21
N GLY A 545 -25.15 11.86 -21.46
CA GLY A 545 -25.56 11.91 -20.05
C GLY A 545 -27.02 12.26 -19.79
N ARG A 546 -27.90 12.19 -20.79
CA ARG A 546 -29.33 12.47 -20.68
C ARG A 546 -30.16 11.34 -21.25
N ILE A 547 -31.36 11.15 -20.72
CA ILE A 547 -32.34 10.24 -21.33
C ILE A 547 -33.01 10.98 -22.50
N VAL A 548 -32.75 10.51 -23.73
CA VAL A 548 -33.30 11.06 -24.95
C VAL A 548 -34.50 10.25 -25.49
N GLY A 549 -34.70 9.05 -24.95
CA GLY A 549 -35.84 8.19 -25.30
C GLY A 549 -36.23 7.28 -24.15
N ARG A 550 -37.54 7.02 -23.99
CA ARG A 550 -38.09 6.11 -23.00
C ARG A 550 -39.33 5.42 -23.57
N GLY A 551 -39.38 4.09 -23.49
CA GLY A 551 -40.53 3.30 -23.97
C GLY A 551 -40.15 1.84 -24.14
N THR A 552 -41.05 1.07 -24.75
CA THR A 552 -40.79 -0.29 -25.21
C THR A 552 -39.95 -0.30 -26.49
N HIS A 553 -39.48 -1.46 -26.92
CA HIS A 553 -38.76 -1.60 -28.20
C HIS A 553 -39.55 -1.07 -29.37
N GLU A 554 -40.84 -1.44 -29.49
CA GLU A 554 -41.72 -1.02 -30.58
C GLU A 554 -41.96 0.50 -30.55
N GLU A 555 -42.29 1.06 -29.39
CA GLU A 555 -42.51 2.50 -29.23
C GLU A 555 -41.27 3.34 -29.61
N LEU A 556 -40.08 2.88 -29.22
CA LEU A 556 -38.83 3.58 -29.52
C LEU A 556 -38.42 3.44 -30.99
N LEU A 557 -38.73 2.32 -31.64
CA LEU A 557 -38.55 2.17 -33.08
C LEU A 557 -39.36 3.17 -33.88
N ASP A 558 -40.58 3.51 -33.40
CA ASP A 558 -41.45 4.44 -34.08
C ASP A 558 -41.15 5.91 -33.78
N THR A 559 -40.66 6.20 -32.55
CA THR A 559 -40.64 7.58 -32.03
C THR A 559 -39.22 8.15 -31.80
N ASN A 560 -38.18 7.32 -31.72
CA ASN A 560 -36.86 7.79 -31.31
C ASN A 560 -35.77 7.53 -32.37
N THR A 561 -35.25 8.60 -32.96
CA THR A 561 -34.23 8.53 -34.02
C THR A 561 -32.91 7.93 -33.56
N THR A 562 -32.43 8.26 -32.34
CA THR A 562 -31.20 7.72 -31.78
C THR A 562 -31.32 6.20 -31.57
N TYR A 563 -32.48 5.72 -31.12
CA TYR A 563 -32.73 4.27 -30.99
C TYR A 563 -32.78 3.57 -32.34
N GLN A 564 -33.44 4.16 -33.34
CA GLN A 564 -33.47 3.64 -34.72
C GLN A 564 -32.04 3.51 -35.30
N GLU A 565 -31.19 4.51 -35.09
CA GLU A 565 -29.79 4.46 -35.53
C GLU A 565 -28.99 3.31 -34.85
N ILE A 566 -29.20 3.13 -33.54
CA ILE A 566 -28.56 2.02 -32.81
C ILE A 566 -29.03 0.67 -33.38
N VAL A 567 -30.33 0.48 -33.58
CA VAL A 567 -30.92 -0.74 -34.13
C VAL A 567 -30.40 -1.01 -35.54
N SER A 568 -30.47 0.01 -36.45
CA SER A 568 -30.04 -0.14 -37.83
C SER A 568 -28.57 -0.46 -37.97
N SER A 569 -27.71 0.10 -37.08
CA SER A 569 -26.27 -0.18 -37.09
C SER A 569 -25.95 -1.63 -36.70
N GLN A 570 -26.79 -2.28 -35.89
CA GLN A 570 -26.61 -3.65 -35.45
C GLN A 570 -27.22 -4.68 -36.41
N LEU A 571 -28.36 -4.38 -37.03
CA LEU A 571 -28.97 -5.25 -38.01
C LEU A 571 -28.09 -5.39 -39.27
N THR A 572 -27.48 -4.29 -39.75
CA THR A 572 -26.52 -4.33 -40.87
C THR A 572 -25.26 -5.14 -40.58
N ALA A 573 -24.85 -5.24 -39.34
CA ALA A 573 -23.69 -6.07 -38.91
C ALA A 573 -24.06 -7.57 -38.80
N GLU A 574 -25.29 -7.90 -38.43
CA GLU A 574 -25.78 -9.28 -38.36
C GLU A 574 -26.18 -9.86 -39.74
N GLU A 575 -26.63 -9.03 -40.69
CA GLU A 575 -26.87 -9.45 -42.07
C GLU A 575 -25.59 -9.58 -42.89
N ALA A 576 -24.47 -8.98 -42.46
CA ALA A 576 -23.18 -9.05 -43.15
C ALA A 576 -22.27 -10.17 -42.64
N ALA A 577 -22.62 -10.86 -41.58
CA ALA A 577 -21.92 -12.00 -41.00
C ALA A 577 -22.66 -13.31 -41.34
#